data_7596bdd7ebea77a0b0493520d7d4eeee
#
_entry.id   7596bdd7ebea77a0b0493520d7d4eeee
#
_cell.length_a   1.000
_cell.length_b   1.000
_cell.length_c   1.000
_cell.angle_alpha   90.00
_cell.angle_beta   90.00
_cell.angle_gamma   90.00
#
_symmetry.space_group_name_H-M   'P 1'
#
loop_
_entity.id
_entity.type
_entity.pdbx_description
1 polymer ?
#
loop_
_entity_poly.entity_id
_entity_poly.type
_entity_poly.pdbx_seq_one_letter_code
_entity_poly.pdbx_strand_id
1 'polypeptide(L)'
;MANICTNLVYAELKTENNAKRFEEWLENEFESYDIDEIEKFTYEVLIDSKWIFPEKKFKELTNSLPDKVDDIYIRCLSYELGCYYHALWLYENNEWIEV
;
A
#
# COMPACT_ATOMS: atom_id res chain seq x y z
N MET A 1 13.55 -16.58 13.87
CA MET A 1 12.76 -16.51 12.63
C MET A 1 11.95 -15.22 12.62
N ALA A 2 12.03 -14.44 11.55
CA ALA A 2 11.28 -13.19 11.46
C ALA A 2 9.81 -13.50 11.17
N ASN A 3 8.91 -12.83 11.88
CA ASN A 3 7.48 -12.95 11.62
C ASN A 3 7.12 -12.16 10.36
N ILE A 4 6.21 -12.70 9.57
CA ILE A 4 5.75 -12.07 8.35
C ILE A 4 4.43 -11.36 8.62
N CYS A 5 4.42 -10.07 8.34
CA CYS A 5 3.21 -9.25 8.38
C CYS A 5 2.55 -9.30 7.00
N THR A 6 1.28 -9.63 6.96
CA THR A 6 0.50 -9.62 5.72
C THR A 6 -0.19 -8.29 5.58
N ASN A 7 -0.04 -7.66 4.42
CA ASN A 7 -0.65 -6.36 4.13
C ASN A 7 -1.62 -6.52 2.96
N LEU A 8 -2.90 -6.32 3.22
CA LEU A 8 -3.95 -6.34 2.22
C LEU A 8 -4.20 -4.91 1.77
N VAL A 9 -3.80 -4.59 0.55
CA VAL A 9 -3.83 -3.23 0.03
C VAL A 9 -4.91 -3.07 -1.03
N TYR A 10 -5.66 -1.98 -0.95
CA TYR A 10 -6.58 -1.55 -2.00
C TYR A 10 -6.18 -0.10 -2.35
N ALA A 11 -5.93 0.16 -3.62
CA ALA A 11 -5.42 1.47 -4.04
C ALA A 11 -6.14 1.99 -5.27
N GLU A 12 -6.72 3.20 -5.16
CA GLU A 12 -7.31 3.93 -6.28
C GLU A 12 -6.35 5.07 -6.62
N LEU A 13 -5.60 4.92 -7.71
CA LEU A 13 -4.53 5.85 -8.05
C LEU A 13 -4.93 6.94 -9.03
N LYS A 14 -6.04 6.74 -9.73
CA LYS A 14 -6.75 7.73 -10.56
C LYS A 14 -6.10 8.09 -11.88
N THR A 15 -4.78 8.03 -12.01
CA THR A 15 -4.09 8.38 -13.26
C THR A 15 -3.09 7.31 -13.67
N GLU A 16 -2.77 7.27 -14.95
CA GLU A 16 -1.78 6.33 -15.49
C GLU A 16 -0.40 6.56 -14.87
N ASN A 17 -0.02 7.82 -14.70
CA ASN A 17 1.29 8.15 -14.11
C ASN A 17 1.41 7.66 -12.67
N ASN A 18 0.35 7.83 -11.89
CA ASN A 18 0.32 7.32 -10.52
C ASN A 18 0.35 5.79 -10.49
N ALA A 19 -0.38 5.15 -11.40
CA ALA A 19 -0.41 3.69 -11.49
C ALA A 19 0.97 3.13 -11.83
N LYS A 20 1.68 3.74 -12.77
CA LYS A 20 3.04 3.33 -13.12
C LYS A 20 4.00 3.48 -11.94
N ARG A 21 3.89 4.59 -11.21
CA ARG A 21 4.72 4.82 -10.02
C ARG A 21 4.44 3.79 -8.93
N PHE A 22 3.18 3.44 -8.74
CA PHE A 22 2.78 2.42 -7.77
C PHE A 22 3.39 1.05 -8.12
N GLU A 23 3.29 0.63 -9.36
CA GLU A 23 3.86 -0.65 -9.81
C GLU A 23 5.38 -0.66 -9.66
N GLU A 24 6.04 0.43 -10.01
CA GLU A 24 7.49 0.59 -9.85
C GLU A 24 7.90 0.51 -8.38
N TRP A 25 7.14 1.16 -7.51
CA TRP A 25 7.37 1.13 -6.07
C TRP A 25 7.27 -0.31 -5.53
N LEU A 26 6.24 -1.05 -5.94
CA LEU A 26 6.09 -2.45 -5.53
C LEU A 26 7.31 -3.28 -5.94
N GLU A 27 7.74 -3.14 -7.19
CA GLU A 27 8.87 -3.89 -7.72
C GLU A 27 10.17 -3.55 -6.99
N ASN A 28 10.38 -2.28 -6.66
CA ASN A 28 11.61 -1.84 -6.03
C ASN A 28 11.67 -2.11 -4.52
N GLU A 29 10.53 -2.09 -3.83
CA GLU A 29 10.52 -2.11 -2.37
C GLU A 29 10.15 -3.45 -1.75
N PHE A 30 9.56 -4.36 -2.51
CA PHE A 30 9.10 -5.63 -1.96
C PHE A 30 9.56 -6.80 -2.83
N GLU A 31 9.98 -7.88 -2.17
CA GLU A 31 10.39 -9.10 -2.86
C GLU A 31 9.22 -10.02 -3.16
N SER A 32 8.20 -9.98 -2.30
CA SER A 32 7.04 -10.87 -2.40
C SER A 32 5.75 -10.06 -2.36
N TYR A 33 5.02 -10.08 -3.46
CA TYR A 33 3.70 -9.46 -3.54
C TYR A 33 2.90 -10.05 -4.69
N ASP A 34 1.57 -9.99 -4.57
CA ASP A 34 0.65 -10.36 -5.64
C ASP A 34 -0.20 -9.14 -5.96
N ILE A 35 -0.31 -8.79 -7.23
CA ILE A 35 -1.02 -7.60 -7.68
C ILE A 35 -2.12 -7.95 -8.68
N ASP A 36 -3.28 -7.32 -8.53
CA ASP A 36 -4.45 -7.48 -9.38
C ASP A 36 -5.01 -6.11 -9.71
N GLU A 37 -5.11 -5.79 -10.99
CA GLU A 37 -5.78 -4.56 -11.41
C GLU A 37 -7.27 -4.86 -11.61
N ILE A 38 -8.10 -4.46 -10.64
CA ILE A 38 -9.53 -4.78 -10.63
C ILE A 38 -10.37 -3.81 -11.45
N GLU A 39 -9.91 -2.57 -11.58
CA GLU A 39 -10.48 -1.54 -12.46
C GLU A 39 -9.33 -0.69 -12.95
N LYS A 40 -9.58 0.21 -13.90
CA LYS A 40 -8.53 1.06 -14.43
C LYS A 40 -7.89 1.89 -13.33
N PHE A 41 -6.56 1.72 -13.16
CA PHE A 41 -5.77 2.42 -12.14
C PHE A 41 -6.17 2.10 -10.69
N THR A 42 -6.90 0.99 -10.49
CA THR A 42 -7.33 0.53 -9.17
C THR A 42 -6.83 -0.89 -8.95
N TYR A 43 -6.16 -1.12 -7.83
CA TYR A 43 -5.45 -2.36 -7.55
C TYR A 43 -5.83 -2.98 -6.22
N GLU A 44 -5.82 -4.32 -6.19
CA GLU A 44 -5.73 -5.07 -4.94
C GLU A 44 -4.36 -5.71 -4.91
N VAL A 45 -3.65 -5.57 -3.80
CA VAL A 45 -2.29 -6.10 -3.66
C VAL A 45 -2.13 -6.79 -2.32
N LEU A 46 -1.49 -7.95 -2.37
CA LEU A 46 -1.08 -8.65 -1.16
C LEU A 46 0.43 -8.48 -1.03
N ILE A 47 0.89 -7.88 0.04
CA ILE A 47 2.32 -7.62 0.26
C ILE A 47 2.76 -8.24 1.57
N ASP A 48 3.91 -8.93 1.56
CA ASP A 48 4.55 -9.42 2.77
C ASP A 48 5.60 -8.42 3.24
N SER A 49 5.57 -8.09 4.52
CA SER A 49 6.59 -7.25 5.14
C SER A 49 7.03 -7.91 6.46
N LYS A 50 8.04 -7.33 7.12
CA LYS A 50 8.51 -7.87 8.39
C LYS A 50 7.82 -7.17 9.54
N TRP A 51 7.24 -7.95 10.45
CA TRP A 51 6.70 -7.53 11.74
C TRP A 51 5.45 -6.67 11.69
N ILE A 52 5.48 -5.51 11.04
CA ILE A 52 4.40 -4.50 11.13
C ILE A 52 4.14 -3.87 9.77
N PHE A 53 3.08 -3.03 9.71
CA PHE A 53 2.79 -2.20 8.55
C PHE A 53 4.01 -1.36 8.16
N PRO A 54 4.45 -1.39 6.89
CA PRO A 54 5.64 -0.65 6.46
C PRO A 54 5.31 0.82 6.21
N GLU A 55 5.00 1.54 7.27
CA GLU A 55 4.53 2.93 7.23
C GLU A 55 5.44 3.86 6.43
N LYS A 56 6.75 3.78 6.65
CA LYS A 56 7.69 4.65 5.96
C LYS A 56 7.65 4.46 4.46
N LYS A 57 7.58 3.21 4.00
CA LYS A 57 7.51 2.90 2.56
C LYS A 57 6.25 3.42 1.92
N PHE A 58 5.11 3.28 2.60
CA PHE A 58 3.84 3.80 2.10
C PHE A 58 3.83 5.33 2.06
N LYS A 59 4.41 5.98 3.05
CA LYS A 59 4.53 7.45 3.04
C LYS A 59 5.44 7.93 1.90
N GLU A 60 6.53 7.22 1.66
CA GLU A 60 7.41 7.53 0.52
C GLU A 60 6.67 7.36 -0.81
N LEU A 61 5.84 6.32 -0.93
CA LEU A 61 5.03 6.13 -2.13
C LEU A 61 4.15 7.34 -2.39
N THR A 62 3.32 7.71 -1.40
CA THR A 62 2.36 8.81 -1.61
C THR A 62 3.03 10.14 -1.84
N ASN A 63 4.20 10.37 -1.21
CA ASN A 63 4.98 11.58 -1.45
C ASN A 63 5.57 11.62 -2.86
N SER A 64 5.78 10.47 -3.48
CA SER A 64 6.40 10.36 -4.80
C SER A 64 5.41 10.23 -5.96
N LEU A 65 4.11 10.18 -5.68
CA LEU A 65 3.12 10.09 -6.75
C LEU A 65 3.19 11.36 -7.62
N PRO A 66 3.35 11.20 -8.94
CA PRO A 66 3.54 12.36 -9.82
C PRO A 66 2.30 13.26 -9.96
N ASP A 67 1.11 12.67 -9.91
CA ASP A 67 -0.13 13.41 -10.06
C ASP A 67 -0.84 13.55 -8.71
N LYS A 68 -0.85 14.76 -8.16
CA LYS A 68 -1.45 15.04 -6.85
C LYS A 68 -2.93 15.40 -7.01
N VAL A 69 -3.75 14.38 -7.29
CA VAL A 69 -5.20 14.56 -7.38
C VAL A 69 -5.86 14.30 -6.03
N ASP A 70 -6.99 14.94 -5.77
CA ASP A 70 -7.60 14.93 -4.44
C ASP A 70 -8.27 13.61 -4.05
N ASP A 71 -8.62 12.79 -5.01
CA ASP A 71 -9.41 11.58 -4.76
C ASP A 71 -8.60 10.28 -4.77
N ILE A 72 -7.28 10.38 -4.61
CA ILE A 72 -6.45 9.19 -4.40
C ILE A 72 -6.86 8.56 -3.07
N TYR A 73 -7.09 7.24 -3.09
CA TYR A 73 -7.49 6.51 -1.90
C TYR A 73 -6.67 5.23 -1.81
N ILE A 74 -6.05 4.98 -0.66
CA ILE A 74 -5.31 3.74 -0.40
C ILE A 74 -5.73 3.22 0.96
N ARG A 75 -6.04 1.93 1.02
CA ARG A 75 -6.39 1.28 2.27
C ARG A 75 -5.45 0.10 2.45
N CYS A 76 -4.92 -0.06 3.65
CA CYS A 76 -4.06 -1.19 3.97
C CYS A 76 -4.44 -1.79 5.31
N LEU A 77 -4.87 -3.05 5.28
CA LEU A 77 -5.08 -3.83 6.48
C LEU A 77 -3.86 -4.72 6.67
N SER A 78 -3.16 -4.52 7.77
CA SER A 78 -1.95 -5.26 8.10
C SER A 78 -2.18 -6.15 9.31
N TYR A 79 -1.71 -7.39 9.24
CA TYR A 79 -1.82 -8.29 10.39
C TYR A 79 -0.66 -9.27 10.46
N GLU A 80 -0.32 -9.65 11.68
CA GLU A 80 0.65 -10.70 11.98
C GLU A 80 0.08 -11.50 13.15
N LEU A 81 -0.40 -12.70 12.86
CA LEU A 81 -1.16 -13.49 13.84
C LEU A 81 -0.32 -14.06 14.99
N GLY A 82 0.97 -14.31 14.74
CA GLY A 82 1.85 -14.82 15.77
C GLY A 82 2.09 -13.83 16.91
N CYS A 83 1.99 -12.54 16.64
CA CYS A 83 2.16 -11.47 17.64
C CYS A 83 0.87 -10.75 17.96
N TYR A 84 -0.27 -11.22 17.44
CA TYR A 84 -1.58 -10.56 17.59
C TYR A 84 -1.58 -9.11 17.10
N TYR A 85 -0.69 -8.80 16.15
CA TYR A 85 -0.63 -7.46 15.56
C TYR A 85 -1.70 -7.30 14.49
N HIS A 86 -2.39 -6.16 14.51
CA HIS A 86 -3.23 -5.75 13.37
C HIS A 86 -3.32 -4.24 13.37
N ALA A 87 -3.45 -3.67 12.16
CA ALA A 87 -3.58 -2.24 11.97
C ALA A 87 -4.32 -1.98 10.67
N LEU A 88 -5.12 -0.93 10.65
CA LEU A 88 -5.78 -0.46 9.43
C LEU A 88 -5.33 0.96 9.18
N TRP A 89 -4.74 1.20 8.00
CA TRP A 89 -4.27 2.51 7.59
C TRP A 89 -5.01 2.96 6.34
N LEU A 90 -5.38 4.22 6.30
CA LEU A 90 -6.05 4.86 5.17
C LEU A 90 -5.26 6.05 4.69
N TYR A 91 -5.19 6.22 3.36
CA TYR A 91 -4.70 7.44 2.75
C TYR A 91 -5.86 8.09 1.99
N GLU A 92 -6.33 9.22 2.47
CA GLU A 92 -7.38 10.00 1.82
C GLU A 92 -7.20 11.47 2.18
N ASN A 93 -7.65 12.34 1.31
CA ASN A 93 -7.46 13.79 1.46
C ASN A 93 -5.99 14.16 1.66
N ASN A 94 -5.10 13.44 0.94
CA ASN A 94 -3.65 13.66 0.94
C ASN A 94 -2.99 13.40 2.30
N GLU A 95 -3.56 12.51 3.12
CA GLU A 95 -3.12 12.28 4.48
C GLU A 95 -3.28 10.81 4.88
N TRP A 96 -2.28 10.26 5.58
CA TRP A 96 -2.36 8.93 6.16
C TRP A 96 -2.96 8.97 7.55
N ILE A 97 -3.92 8.09 7.81
CA ILE A 97 -4.61 7.99 9.09
C ILE A 97 -4.61 6.53 9.53
N GLU A 98 -4.23 6.28 10.77
CA GLU A 98 -4.41 4.95 11.37
C GLU A 98 -5.77 4.90 12.07
N VAL A 99 -6.56 3.90 11.71
CA VAL A 99 -7.91 3.74 12.25
C VAL A 99 -7.89 2.97 13.57
#